data_b6417cf06767e3375bf58bd8662b2394
#
_entry.id   b6417cf06767e3375bf58bd8662b2394
#
_cell.length_a   1.000
_cell.length_b   1.000
_cell.length_c   1.000
_cell.angle_alpha   90.00
_cell.angle_beta   90.00
_cell.angle_gamma   90.00
#
_symmetry.space_group_name_H-M   'P 1'
#
loop_
_entity.id
_entity.type
_entity.pdbx_description
1 polymer ?
#
loop_
_entity_poly.entity_id
_entity_poly.type
_entity_poly.pdbx_seq_one_letter_code
_entity_poly.pdbx_strand_id
1 'polypeptide(L)'
;ATVMSIPRDTMVNVSWDVKKINSVYNMNGGGEKGIKALYKEISQLVGFEPDYQVIVEWEAVGKIVDAIGGVDFDVPYPMDYHDPAQNLVIEQAPGLRHLDGDDAMQVIRWRKNDHDSPYGYNKGGVGDAGRMELQQNFLKAVIKQMMQPKNVLNIGKIAKVFEESVETDLSFQNILWFGKQAFSGGLSMDNVTFLTMPYKGAAAYSRVYSKQLGKDFYLDYVVPIAGKLLDIVNNQLSPFKEVFTLSDLDIMSVNADGSLSSTTGRVEDSAAAKAPTLIGSGKKDESEKDYITDENGNLVDPD
;
A
#
# COMPACT_ATOMS: atom_id res chain seq x y z
N ALA A 1 7.57 -15.66 -8.01
CA ALA A 1 6.53 -15.02 -7.18
C ALA A 1 6.36 -13.57 -7.61
N THR A 2 5.13 -13.04 -7.51
CA THR A 2 4.83 -11.63 -7.80
C THR A 2 4.25 -10.98 -6.55
N VAL A 3 4.76 -9.80 -6.20
CA VAL A 3 4.31 -8.97 -5.09
C VAL A 3 3.84 -7.64 -5.66
N MET A 4 2.54 -7.35 -5.56
CA MET A 4 1.97 -6.08 -6.00
C MET A 4 1.53 -5.25 -4.80
N SER A 5 2.08 -4.03 -4.68
CA SER A 5 1.61 -3.05 -3.70
C SER A 5 0.36 -2.35 -4.20
N ILE A 6 -0.67 -2.30 -3.37
CA ILE A 6 -1.88 -1.49 -3.58
C ILE A 6 -1.77 -0.27 -2.67
N PRO A 7 -1.72 0.96 -3.21
CA PRO A 7 -1.62 2.17 -2.41
C PRO A 7 -2.83 2.32 -1.47
N ARG A 8 -2.59 2.80 -0.25
CA ARG A 8 -3.63 2.94 0.79
C ARG A 8 -4.81 3.85 0.38
N ASP A 9 -4.54 4.82 -0.48
CA ASP A 9 -5.53 5.81 -0.95
C ASP A 9 -6.18 5.42 -2.29
N THR A 10 -6.04 4.13 -2.68
CA THR A 10 -6.66 3.57 -3.88
C THR A 10 -8.17 3.76 -3.83
N MET A 11 -8.72 4.35 -4.91
CA MET A 11 -10.16 4.55 -5.04
C MET A 11 -10.86 3.21 -5.28
N VAL A 12 -11.88 2.93 -4.49
CA VAL A 12 -12.71 1.72 -4.54
C VAL A 12 -14.20 2.06 -4.62
N ASN A 13 -15.00 1.15 -5.16
CA ASN A 13 -16.42 1.35 -5.41
C ASN A 13 -17.27 1.06 -4.17
N VAL A 14 -17.35 2.03 -3.27
CA VAL A 14 -18.08 1.92 -2.00
C VAL A 14 -19.16 2.98 -1.88
N SER A 15 -20.18 2.72 -1.05
CA SER A 15 -21.35 3.60 -0.92
C SER A 15 -21.14 4.85 -0.06
N TRP A 16 -20.05 4.95 0.73
CA TRP A 16 -19.73 6.11 1.57
C TRP A 16 -18.82 7.11 0.88
N ASP A 17 -18.69 8.31 1.44
CA ASP A 17 -17.98 9.44 0.78
C ASP A 17 -16.49 9.21 0.60
N VAL A 18 -15.78 8.70 1.61
CA VAL A 18 -14.33 8.44 1.52
C VAL A 18 -14.08 7.11 0.83
N LYS A 19 -13.91 7.15 -0.49
CA LYS A 19 -13.80 5.95 -1.35
C LYS A 19 -12.37 5.40 -1.41
N LYS A 20 -11.66 5.41 -0.29
CA LYS A 20 -10.28 4.91 -0.19
C LYS A 20 -10.27 3.49 0.37
N ILE A 21 -9.45 2.60 -0.19
CA ILE A 21 -9.34 1.21 0.27
C ILE A 21 -8.99 1.11 1.76
N ASN A 22 -8.20 2.06 2.29
CA ASN A 22 -7.86 2.10 3.72
C ASN A 22 -9.06 2.44 4.63
N SER A 23 -10.17 2.94 4.08
CA SER A 23 -11.38 3.20 4.86
C SER A 23 -12.24 1.95 5.03
N VAL A 24 -12.09 0.97 4.15
CA VAL A 24 -12.98 -0.21 4.05
C VAL A 24 -13.01 -1.00 5.36
N TYR A 25 -11.87 -1.28 5.94
CA TYR A 25 -11.76 -2.04 7.19
C TYR A 25 -12.54 -1.39 8.33
N ASN A 26 -12.30 -0.10 8.58
CA ASN A 26 -12.93 0.62 9.69
C ASN A 26 -14.42 0.91 9.45
N MET A 27 -14.81 1.22 8.22
CA MET A 27 -16.21 1.48 7.87
C MET A 27 -17.10 0.24 8.01
N ASN A 28 -16.51 -0.94 8.00
CA ASN A 28 -17.19 -2.23 8.23
C ASN A 28 -17.01 -2.75 9.68
N GLY A 29 -16.57 -1.90 10.62
CA GLY A 29 -16.49 -2.22 12.04
C GLY A 29 -15.22 -2.96 12.47
N GLY A 30 -14.22 -3.06 11.59
CA GLY A 30 -12.94 -3.73 11.88
C GLY A 30 -13.07 -5.26 12.07
N GLY A 31 -11.98 -5.88 12.57
CA GLY A 31 -11.95 -7.32 12.83
C GLY A 31 -12.33 -8.16 11.60
N GLU A 32 -12.93 -9.31 11.81
CA GLU A 32 -13.31 -10.25 10.75
C GLU A 32 -14.24 -9.63 9.68
N LYS A 33 -15.17 -8.75 10.08
CA LYS A 33 -16.06 -8.06 9.13
C LYS A 33 -15.31 -7.07 8.25
N GLY A 34 -14.37 -6.32 8.85
CA GLY A 34 -13.52 -5.39 8.12
C GLY A 34 -12.61 -6.12 7.13
N ILE A 35 -12.07 -7.27 7.51
CA ILE A 35 -11.25 -8.11 6.64
C ILE A 35 -12.06 -8.66 5.46
N LYS A 36 -13.25 -9.22 5.70
CA LYS A 36 -14.14 -9.70 4.63
C LYS A 36 -14.50 -8.60 3.64
N ALA A 37 -14.76 -7.40 4.14
CA ALA A 37 -15.03 -6.25 3.29
C ALA A 37 -13.79 -5.87 2.46
N LEU A 38 -12.60 -5.89 3.07
CA LEU A 38 -11.36 -5.60 2.36
C LEU A 38 -11.05 -6.67 1.28
N TYR A 39 -11.27 -7.95 1.57
CA TYR A 39 -11.18 -9.02 0.57
C TYR A 39 -12.06 -8.76 -0.64
N LYS A 40 -13.32 -8.36 -0.40
CA LYS A 40 -14.26 -8.02 -1.47
C LYS A 40 -13.69 -6.91 -2.37
N GLU A 41 -13.19 -5.83 -1.79
CA GLU A 41 -12.66 -4.70 -2.56
C GLU A 41 -11.37 -5.08 -3.32
N ILE A 42 -10.49 -5.89 -2.70
CA ILE A 42 -9.30 -6.43 -3.39
C ILE A 42 -9.73 -7.35 -4.53
N SER A 43 -10.68 -8.26 -4.30
CA SER A 43 -11.21 -9.16 -5.34
C SER A 43 -11.78 -8.39 -6.52
N GLN A 44 -12.46 -7.29 -6.27
CA GLN A 44 -12.98 -6.41 -7.31
C GLN A 44 -11.87 -5.74 -8.13
N LEU A 45 -10.74 -5.40 -7.50
CA LEU A 45 -9.60 -4.81 -8.22
C LEU A 45 -8.84 -5.83 -9.07
N VAL A 46 -8.73 -7.09 -8.62
CA VAL A 46 -7.87 -8.10 -9.27
C VAL A 46 -8.64 -9.24 -9.93
N GLY A 47 -9.97 -9.29 -9.77
CA GLY A 47 -10.84 -10.29 -10.40
C GLY A 47 -10.91 -11.64 -9.69
N PHE A 48 -10.18 -11.86 -8.59
CA PHE A 48 -10.20 -13.10 -7.82
C PHE A 48 -10.02 -12.83 -6.32
N GLU A 49 -10.54 -13.74 -5.50
CA GLU A 49 -10.45 -13.61 -4.05
C GLU A 49 -9.10 -14.14 -3.53
N PRO A 50 -8.44 -13.40 -2.62
CA PRO A 50 -7.25 -13.88 -1.94
C PRO A 50 -7.53 -15.13 -1.09
N ASP A 51 -6.62 -16.11 -1.07
CA ASP A 51 -6.76 -17.33 -0.27
C ASP A 51 -6.49 -17.11 1.22
N TYR A 52 -5.53 -16.24 1.54
CA TYR A 52 -5.04 -16.02 2.91
C TYR A 52 -4.76 -14.54 3.17
N GLN A 53 -4.74 -14.21 4.47
CA GLN A 53 -4.38 -12.89 4.97
C GLN A 53 -3.21 -12.95 5.94
N VAL A 54 -2.45 -11.87 5.98
CA VAL A 54 -1.46 -11.60 7.02
C VAL A 54 -1.55 -10.12 7.38
N ILE A 55 -1.93 -9.82 8.61
CA ILE A 55 -1.94 -8.46 9.15
C ILE A 55 -0.69 -8.31 10.01
N VAL A 56 0.14 -7.33 9.64
CA VAL A 56 1.43 -7.09 10.27
C VAL A 56 1.42 -5.72 10.93
N GLU A 57 1.51 -5.69 12.24
CA GLU A 57 1.74 -4.47 13.01
C GLU A 57 3.24 -4.13 13.05
N TRP A 58 3.57 -2.90 13.42
CA TRP A 58 4.96 -2.44 13.41
C TRP A 58 5.87 -3.29 14.30
N GLU A 59 5.40 -3.64 15.50
CA GLU A 59 6.13 -4.46 16.46
C GLU A 59 6.41 -5.88 15.94
N ALA A 60 5.51 -6.41 15.11
CA ALA A 60 5.70 -7.70 14.47
C ALA A 60 6.87 -7.68 13.48
N VAL A 61 7.02 -6.57 12.73
CA VAL A 61 8.16 -6.42 11.81
C VAL A 61 9.48 -6.49 12.59
N GLY A 62 9.59 -5.77 13.70
CA GLY A 62 10.78 -5.79 14.55
C GLY A 62 11.12 -7.21 15.03
N LYS A 63 10.13 -7.94 15.58
CA LYS A 63 10.33 -9.32 16.04
C LYS A 63 10.75 -10.28 14.93
N ILE A 64 10.19 -10.14 13.73
CA ILE A 64 10.56 -10.95 12.57
C ILE A 64 12.00 -10.64 12.14
N VAL A 65 12.38 -9.36 12.10
CA VAL A 65 13.75 -8.94 11.78
C VAL A 65 14.74 -9.50 12.77
N ASP A 66 14.47 -9.44 14.07
CA ASP A 66 15.32 -10.04 15.10
C ASP A 66 15.42 -11.56 14.95
N ALA A 67 14.31 -12.23 14.64
CA ALA A 67 14.26 -13.68 14.48
C ALA A 67 15.14 -14.17 13.31
N ILE A 68 15.30 -13.35 12.25
CA ILE A 68 16.18 -13.67 11.11
C ILE A 68 17.61 -13.17 11.32
N GLY A 69 17.90 -12.55 12.48
CA GLY A 69 19.23 -12.06 12.87
C GLY A 69 19.60 -10.73 12.24
N GLY A 70 18.66 -9.80 12.18
CA GLY A 70 18.78 -8.48 11.59
C GLY A 70 18.69 -8.49 10.07
N VAL A 71 18.74 -7.31 9.45
CA VAL A 71 18.69 -7.14 8.00
C VAL A 71 19.72 -6.12 7.53
N ASP A 72 20.48 -6.48 6.50
CA ASP A 72 21.36 -5.53 5.81
C ASP A 72 20.52 -4.69 4.83
N PHE A 73 20.44 -3.39 5.10
CA PHE A 73 19.62 -2.46 4.32
C PHE A 73 20.40 -1.18 4.02
N ASP A 74 20.30 -0.70 2.79
CA ASP A 74 20.83 0.60 2.39
C ASP A 74 19.78 1.67 2.67
N VAL A 75 19.96 2.39 3.79
CA VAL A 75 19.04 3.46 4.22
C VAL A 75 19.21 4.64 3.27
N PRO A 76 18.17 5.00 2.47
CA PRO A 76 18.34 5.93 1.36
C PRO A 76 18.46 7.40 1.80
N TYR A 77 17.95 7.74 2.97
CA TYR A 77 17.87 9.11 3.48
C TYR A 77 18.30 9.20 4.93
N PRO A 78 18.86 10.33 5.39
CA PRO A 78 18.98 10.59 6.82
C PRO A 78 17.59 10.78 7.40
N MET A 79 17.28 10.01 8.44
CA MET A 79 15.96 9.99 9.09
C MET A 79 16.11 10.52 10.52
N ASP A 80 15.41 11.61 10.82
CA ASP A 80 15.43 12.26 12.13
C ASP A 80 14.02 12.83 12.42
N TYR A 81 13.25 12.09 13.25
CA TYR A 81 11.89 12.46 13.58
C TYR A 81 11.52 12.01 14.99
N HIS A 82 11.00 12.93 15.79
CA HIS A 82 10.58 12.69 17.16
C HIS A 82 9.11 13.02 17.35
N ASP A 83 8.34 12.05 17.82
CA ASP A 83 6.93 12.23 18.19
C ASP A 83 6.69 11.76 19.63
N PRO A 84 6.78 12.65 20.62
CA PRO A 84 6.56 12.29 22.01
C PRO A 84 5.15 11.75 22.30
N ALA A 85 4.14 12.13 21.50
CA ALA A 85 2.78 11.67 21.69
C ALA A 85 2.62 10.19 21.33
N GLN A 86 3.45 9.68 20.44
CA GLN A 86 3.49 8.28 20.03
C GLN A 86 4.68 7.51 20.64
N ASN A 87 5.46 8.15 21.52
CA ASN A 87 6.73 7.60 22.00
C ASN A 87 7.61 7.08 20.86
N LEU A 88 7.68 7.84 19.77
CA LEU A 88 8.40 7.47 18.57
C LEU A 88 9.66 8.33 18.43
N VAL A 89 10.80 7.68 18.34
CA VAL A 89 12.09 8.27 18.02
C VAL A 89 12.63 7.56 16.79
N ILE A 90 13.01 8.33 15.77
CA ILE A 90 13.61 7.82 14.53
C ILE A 90 14.92 8.57 14.32
N GLU A 91 16.02 7.85 14.40
CA GLU A 91 17.38 8.39 14.23
C GLU A 91 18.19 7.40 13.40
N GLN A 92 18.14 7.54 12.06
CA GLN A 92 18.84 6.64 11.15
C GLN A 92 19.76 7.42 10.21
N ALA A 93 21.06 7.08 10.22
CA ALA A 93 22.00 7.59 9.24
C ALA A 93 21.82 6.88 7.89
N PRO A 94 22.02 7.57 6.75
CA PRO A 94 21.96 6.95 5.43
C PRO A 94 23.13 6.00 5.18
N GLY A 95 22.95 5.10 4.21
CA GLY A 95 23.95 4.12 3.76
C GLY A 95 23.66 2.70 4.23
N LEU A 96 24.53 1.77 3.83
CA LEU A 96 24.38 0.34 4.15
C LEU A 96 24.58 0.11 5.65
N ARG A 97 23.57 -0.45 6.29
CA ARG A 97 23.56 -0.74 7.73
C ARG A 97 22.99 -2.12 7.98
N HIS A 98 23.43 -2.73 9.08
CA HIS A 98 22.79 -3.89 9.65
C HIS A 98 21.76 -3.41 10.69
N LEU A 99 20.48 -3.55 10.38
CA LEU A 99 19.37 -3.10 11.20
C LEU A 99 18.87 -4.25 12.06
N ASP A 100 18.71 -4.03 13.35
CA ASP A 100 17.93 -4.89 14.23
C ASP A 100 16.42 -4.58 14.12
N GLY A 101 15.60 -5.19 14.99
CA GLY A 101 14.15 -4.99 14.95
C GLY A 101 13.72 -3.55 15.24
N ASP A 102 14.39 -2.87 16.18
CA ASP A 102 14.06 -1.49 16.55
C ASP A 102 14.48 -0.52 15.44
N ASP A 103 15.66 -0.68 14.88
CA ASP A 103 16.12 0.08 13.72
C ASP A 103 15.20 -0.10 12.51
N ALA A 104 14.79 -1.34 12.25
CA ALA A 104 13.86 -1.67 11.17
C ALA A 104 12.51 -0.96 11.32
N MET A 105 11.96 -0.95 12.54
CA MET A 105 10.72 -0.22 12.82
C MET A 105 10.87 1.29 12.60
N GLN A 106 12.00 1.88 12.95
CA GLN A 106 12.28 3.29 12.69
C GLN A 106 12.24 3.57 11.18
N VAL A 107 12.99 2.79 10.39
CA VAL A 107 13.11 2.97 8.94
C VAL A 107 11.74 2.89 8.25
N ILE A 108 10.94 1.86 8.53
CA ILE A 108 9.65 1.67 7.84
C ILE A 108 8.54 2.62 8.28
N ARG A 109 8.66 3.22 9.47
CA ARG A 109 7.71 4.21 10.01
C ARG A 109 8.04 5.62 9.58
N TRP A 110 9.29 5.89 9.17
CA TRP A 110 9.72 7.22 8.80
C TRP A 110 8.90 7.80 7.63
N ARG A 111 8.58 9.09 7.72
CA ARG A 111 7.83 9.83 6.72
C ARG A 111 8.51 11.12 6.29
N LYS A 112 9.09 11.83 7.24
CA LYS A 112 9.74 13.12 7.07
C LYS A 112 10.63 13.39 8.27
N ASN A 113 11.55 14.33 8.13
CA ASN A 113 12.35 14.84 9.23
C ASN A 113 11.61 15.93 10.02
N ASP A 114 12.01 16.13 11.26
CA ASP A 114 11.54 17.24 12.07
C ASP A 114 11.99 18.60 11.51
N HIS A 115 11.31 19.66 11.94
CA HIS A 115 11.57 21.02 11.47
C HIS A 115 12.98 21.49 11.86
N ASP A 116 13.48 21.07 12.99
CA ASP A 116 14.78 21.40 13.59
C ASP A 116 15.86 20.31 13.37
N SER A 117 15.55 19.33 12.54
CA SER A 117 16.49 18.27 12.19
C SER A 117 17.80 18.83 11.60
N PRO A 118 18.98 18.33 12.04
CA PRO A 118 20.27 18.71 11.48
C PRO A 118 20.41 18.34 10.00
N TYR A 119 19.60 17.43 9.50
CA TYR A 119 19.56 17.04 8.09
C TYR A 119 18.62 17.87 7.22
N GLY A 120 17.97 18.88 7.82
CA GLY A 120 17.01 19.75 7.17
C GLY A 120 15.58 19.19 7.13
N TYR A 121 14.64 20.12 7.13
CA TYR A 121 13.22 19.83 7.06
C TYR A 121 12.78 19.55 5.62
N ASN A 122 12.30 18.35 5.37
CA ASN A 122 11.68 17.99 4.10
C ASN A 122 10.15 18.05 4.22
N LYS A 123 9.57 19.22 3.98
CA LYS A 123 8.16 19.57 4.25
C LYS A 123 7.12 18.51 3.83
N GLY A 124 7.32 17.84 2.73
CA GLY A 124 6.42 16.78 2.23
C GLY A 124 6.90 15.36 2.55
N GLY A 125 8.11 15.22 3.11
CA GLY A 125 8.77 13.91 3.20
C GLY A 125 9.03 13.33 1.82
N VAL A 126 8.99 12.01 1.72
CA VAL A 126 9.13 11.28 0.44
C VAL A 126 7.77 11.00 -0.23
N GLY A 127 6.68 11.51 0.34
CA GLY A 127 5.33 11.23 -0.12
C GLY A 127 4.92 9.76 0.03
N ASP A 128 3.74 9.41 -0.45
CA ASP A 128 3.26 8.03 -0.37
C ASP A 128 4.01 7.09 -1.33
N ALA A 129 4.38 7.58 -2.52
CA ALA A 129 5.15 6.80 -3.48
C ALA A 129 6.53 6.42 -2.94
N GLY A 130 7.29 7.39 -2.41
CA GLY A 130 8.61 7.11 -1.82
C GLY A 130 8.55 6.21 -0.59
N ARG A 131 7.47 6.29 0.21
CA ARG A 131 7.25 5.34 1.32
C ARG A 131 6.99 3.92 0.82
N MET A 132 6.16 3.76 -0.22
CA MET A 132 5.93 2.44 -0.81
C MET A 132 7.22 1.85 -1.37
N GLU A 133 8.03 2.65 -2.05
CA GLU A 133 9.34 2.22 -2.56
C GLU A 133 10.28 1.80 -1.41
N LEU A 134 10.38 2.61 -0.36
CA LEU A 134 11.16 2.29 0.84
C LEU A 134 10.71 0.95 1.46
N GLN A 135 9.41 0.77 1.65
CA GLN A 135 8.84 -0.45 2.22
C GLN A 135 9.04 -1.67 1.33
N GLN A 136 8.90 -1.53 0.01
CA GLN A 136 9.20 -2.60 -0.95
C GLN A 136 10.68 -3.00 -0.92
N ASN A 137 11.59 -2.01 -0.92
CA ASN A 137 13.03 -2.28 -0.86
C ASN A 137 13.42 -2.91 0.48
N PHE A 138 12.80 -2.49 1.58
CA PHE A 138 12.98 -3.11 2.87
C PHE A 138 12.48 -4.57 2.87
N LEU A 139 11.28 -4.85 2.33
CA LEU A 139 10.75 -6.19 2.19
C LEU A 139 11.67 -7.09 1.35
N LYS A 140 12.25 -6.57 0.26
CA LYS A 140 13.25 -7.29 -0.53
C LYS A 140 14.47 -7.69 0.31
N ALA A 141 14.96 -6.77 1.15
CA ALA A 141 16.09 -7.03 2.04
C ALA A 141 15.74 -8.10 3.10
N VAL A 142 14.55 -8.04 3.69
CA VAL A 142 14.04 -9.07 4.63
C VAL A 142 13.97 -10.44 3.94
N ILE A 143 13.38 -10.54 2.75
CA ILE A 143 13.31 -11.81 1.99
C ILE A 143 14.72 -12.32 1.70
N LYS A 144 15.63 -11.49 1.23
CA LYS A 144 17.02 -11.85 0.98
C LYS A 144 17.71 -12.38 2.23
N GLN A 145 17.49 -11.77 3.39
CA GLN A 145 18.03 -12.22 4.66
C GLN A 145 17.42 -13.56 5.11
N MET A 146 16.10 -13.73 4.96
CA MET A 146 15.43 -15.00 5.26
C MET A 146 16.02 -16.17 4.42
N MET A 147 16.44 -15.91 3.21
CA MET A 147 17.02 -16.92 2.29
C MET A 147 18.46 -17.30 2.64
N GLN A 148 19.11 -16.68 3.63
CA GLN A 148 20.44 -17.10 4.07
C GLN A 148 20.42 -18.52 4.65
N PRO A 149 21.46 -19.35 4.42
CA PRO A 149 21.51 -20.74 4.87
C PRO A 149 21.22 -20.93 6.36
N LYS A 150 21.70 -19.99 7.22
CA LYS A 150 21.44 -20.01 8.66
C LYS A 150 19.96 -19.94 8.99
N ASN A 151 19.18 -19.15 8.24
CA ASN A 151 17.75 -18.95 8.45
C ASN A 151 16.93 -20.11 7.86
N VAL A 152 17.38 -20.68 6.77
CA VAL A 152 16.79 -21.92 6.21
C VAL A 152 16.83 -23.05 7.25
N LEU A 153 17.96 -23.23 7.94
CA LEU A 153 18.09 -24.24 9.01
C LEU A 153 17.22 -23.95 10.21
N ASN A 154 16.87 -22.69 10.46
CA ASN A 154 16.06 -22.22 11.56
C ASN A 154 14.60 -21.92 11.18
N ILE A 155 14.14 -22.34 10.01
CA ILE A 155 12.81 -21.98 9.48
C ILE A 155 11.66 -22.27 10.45
N GLY A 156 11.74 -23.36 11.22
CA GLY A 156 10.73 -23.69 12.22
C GLY A 156 10.63 -22.66 13.37
N LYS A 157 11.77 -22.11 13.81
CA LYS A 157 11.80 -21.05 14.82
C LYS A 157 11.25 -19.73 14.25
N ILE A 158 11.65 -19.39 13.04
CA ILE A 158 11.17 -18.17 12.36
C ILE A 158 9.66 -18.27 12.11
N ALA A 159 9.16 -19.41 11.64
CA ALA A 159 7.74 -19.65 11.44
C ALA A 159 6.93 -19.48 12.75
N LYS A 160 7.49 -19.92 13.88
CA LYS A 160 6.84 -19.75 15.18
C LYS A 160 6.78 -18.29 15.61
N VAL A 161 7.87 -17.53 15.47
CA VAL A 161 7.91 -16.09 15.76
C VAL A 161 6.92 -15.34 14.85
N PHE A 162 6.85 -15.72 13.56
CA PHE A 162 5.89 -15.14 12.62
C PHE A 162 4.44 -15.39 13.09
N GLU A 163 4.07 -16.65 13.36
CA GLU A 163 2.74 -17.03 13.85
C GLU A 163 2.33 -16.27 15.13
N GLU A 164 3.28 -16.10 16.07
CA GLU A 164 3.04 -15.42 17.35
C GLU A 164 2.99 -13.89 17.22
N SER A 165 3.45 -13.33 16.11
CA SER A 165 3.62 -11.89 15.94
C SER A 165 2.61 -11.25 14.99
N VAL A 166 1.96 -12.02 14.11
CA VAL A 166 1.03 -11.52 13.10
C VAL A 166 -0.38 -12.05 13.33
N GLU A 167 -1.38 -11.32 12.87
CA GLU A 167 -2.75 -11.84 12.77
C GLU A 167 -2.92 -12.47 11.37
N THR A 168 -3.23 -13.76 11.32
CA THR A 168 -3.35 -14.49 10.06
C THR A 168 -4.33 -15.67 10.19
N ASP A 169 -4.94 -16.07 9.08
CA ASP A 169 -5.71 -17.30 8.94
C ASP A 169 -4.85 -18.50 8.47
N LEU A 170 -3.54 -18.28 8.24
CA LEU A 170 -2.59 -19.34 7.97
C LEU A 170 -2.34 -20.18 9.23
N SER A 171 -2.50 -21.51 9.14
CA SER A 171 -2.03 -22.39 10.19
C SER A 171 -0.49 -22.42 10.25
N PHE A 172 0.08 -22.81 11.40
CA PHE A 172 1.53 -23.01 11.53
C PHE A 172 2.09 -23.95 10.45
N GLN A 173 1.37 -25.01 10.11
CA GLN A 173 1.75 -25.93 9.04
C GLN A 173 1.80 -25.25 7.68
N ASN A 174 0.83 -24.36 7.38
CA ASN A 174 0.83 -23.57 6.15
C ASN A 174 2.03 -22.64 6.10
N ILE A 175 2.29 -21.89 7.18
CA ILE A 175 3.44 -20.97 7.27
C ILE A 175 4.75 -21.74 7.05
N LEU A 176 4.92 -22.87 7.74
CA LEU A 176 6.09 -23.71 7.62
C LEU A 176 6.22 -24.32 6.21
N TRP A 177 5.10 -24.73 5.61
CA TRP A 177 5.08 -25.28 4.26
C TRP A 177 5.50 -24.21 3.23
N PHE A 178 4.92 -23.02 3.28
CA PHE A 178 5.30 -21.90 2.40
C PHE A 178 6.78 -21.55 2.55
N GLY A 179 7.27 -21.46 3.78
CA GLY A 179 8.68 -21.21 4.05
C GLY A 179 9.58 -22.29 3.43
N LYS A 180 9.26 -23.58 3.63
CA LYS A 180 10.02 -24.68 3.03
C LYS A 180 9.95 -24.67 1.50
N GLN A 181 8.77 -24.42 0.91
CA GLN A 181 8.63 -24.34 -0.55
C GLN A 181 9.44 -23.19 -1.14
N ALA A 182 9.48 -22.04 -0.47
CA ALA A 182 10.33 -20.93 -0.90
C ALA A 182 11.80 -21.34 -1.04
N PHE A 183 12.31 -22.15 -0.11
CA PHE A 183 13.70 -22.62 -0.18
C PHE A 183 13.90 -23.80 -1.14
N SER A 184 13.08 -24.85 -1.05
CA SER A 184 13.21 -26.06 -1.88
C SER A 184 12.78 -25.82 -3.33
N GLY A 185 11.85 -24.90 -3.57
CA GLY A 185 11.38 -24.50 -4.89
C GLY A 185 12.31 -23.56 -5.65
N GLY A 186 13.50 -23.26 -5.08
CA GLY A 186 14.48 -22.40 -5.73
C GLY A 186 14.04 -20.94 -5.82
N LEU A 187 13.26 -20.46 -4.85
CA LEU A 187 12.96 -19.03 -4.76
C LEU A 187 14.29 -18.27 -4.64
N SER A 188 14.53 -17.36 -5.57
CA SER A 188 15.65 -16.43 -5.55
C SER A 188 15.09 -15.02 -5.79
N MET A 189 15.86 -14.00 -5.45
CA MET A 189 15.46 -12.62 -5.73
C MET A 189 15.25 -12.37 -7.22
N ASP A 190 15.89 -13.14 -8.09
CA ASP A 190 15.77 -13.04 -9.55
C ASP A 190 14.39 -13.51 -10.07
N ASN A 191 13.68 -14.34 -9.30
CA ASN A 191 12.35 -14.84 -9.65
C ASN A 191 11.22 -14.30 -8.75
N VAL A 192 11.48 -13.20 -8.03
CA VAL A 192 10.47 -12.42 -7.31
C VAL A 192 10.31 -11.06 -7.97
N THR A 193 9.14 -10.83 -8.54
CA THR A 193 8.79 -9.55 -9.16
C THR A 193 8.07 -8.68 -8.13
N PHE A 194 8.58 -7.47 -7.91
CA PHE A 194 7.92 -6.43 -7.11
C PHE A 194 7.38 -5.37 -8.04
N LEU A 195 6.11 -5.02 -7.86
CA LEU A 195 5.46 -3.98 -8.64
C LEU A 195 4.48 -3.20 -7.78
N THR A 196 4.13 -2.02 -8.23
CA THR A 196 3.06 -1.22 -7.67
C THR A 196 1.89 -1.23 -8.65
N MET A 197 0.68 -1.31 -8.14
CA MET A 197 -0.54 -1.19 -8.95
C MET A 197 -0.45 0.09 -9.80
N PRO A 198 -0.64 0.00 -11.12
CA PRO A 198 -0.58 1.19 -11.99
C PRO A 198 -1.73 2.14 -11.69
N TYR A 199 -1.41 3.42 -11.44
CA TYR A 199 -2.38 4.42 -11.05
C TYR A 199 -2.08 5.81 -11.61
N LYS A 200 -3.05 6.71 -11.49
CA LYS A 200 -2.92 8.16 -11.63
C LYS A 200 -3.52 8.84 -10.40
N GLY A 201 -3.02 10.03 -10.06
CA GLY A 201 -3.65 10.88 -9.07
C GLY A 201 -4.92 11.51 -9.63
N ALA A 202 -5.95 11.68 -8.81
CA ALA A 202 -7.11 12.48 -9.14
C ALA A 202 -7.78 12.98 -7.85
N ALA A 203 -8.30 14.21 -7.90
CA ALA A 203 -9.16 14.74 -6.86
C ALA A 203 -10.63 14.39 -7.17
N ALA A 204 -11.37 13.95 -6.16
CA ALA A 204 -12.80 13.70 -6.27
C ALA A 204 -13.56 14.36 -5.13
N TYR A 205 -14.77 14.84 -5.45
CA TYR A 205 -15.68 15.47 -4.49
C TYR A 205 -16.17 14.45 -3.46
N SER A 206 -16.11 14.82 -2.17
CA SER A 206 -16.45 13.94 -1.05
C SER A 206 -17.78 14.25 -0.38
N ARG A 207 -18.54 15.25 -0.83
CA ARG A 207 -19.77 15.75 -0.22
C ARG A 207 -19.64 16.18 1.27
N VAL A 208 -18.42 16.27 1.77
CA VAL A 208 -18.14 16.75 3.12
C VAL A 208 -17.86 18.24 3.05
N TYR A 209 -18.85 19.04 3.50
CA TYR A 209 -18.65 20.48 3.59
C TYR A 209 -17.70 20.82 4.73
N SER A 210 -16.61 21.50 4.43
CA SER A 210 -15.68 22.01 5.44
C SER A 210 -16.16 23.35 5.96
N LYS A 211 -16.70 23.38 7.18
CA LYS A 211 -17.06 24.64 7.88
C LYS A 211 -15.86 25.57 8.04
N GLN A 212 -14.66 25.04 8.22
CA GLN A 212 -13.44 25.79 8.40
C GLN A 212 -12.99 26.47 7.11
N LEU A 213 -13.15 25.79 5.96
CA LEU A 213 -12.77 26.31 4.65
C LEU A 213 -13.90 27.06 3.95
N GLY A 214 -15.14 26.96 4.46
CA GLY A 214 -16.32 27.56 3.85
C GLY A 214 -16.65 27.03 2.45
N LYS A 215 -16.14 25.86 2.09
CA LYS A 215 -16.31 25.23 0.77
C LYS A 215 -16.44 23.72 0.85
N ASP A 216 -16.90 23.14 -0.22
CA ASP A 216 -16.92 21.70 -0.42
C ASP A 216 -15.51 21.12 -0.40
N PHE A 217 -15.41 19.86 -0.04
CA PHE A 217 -14.14 19.18 0.18
C PHE A 217 -13.86 18.20 -0.95
N TYR A 218 -12.70 18.37 -1.57
CA TYR A 218 -12.15 17.39 -2.51
C TYR A 218 -11.09 16.55 -1.79
N LEU A 219 -11.09 15.26 -2.06
CA LEU A 219 -10.10 14.32 -1.56
C LEU A 219 -9.24 13.83 -2.72
N ASP A 220 -7.94 13.76 -2.47
CA ASP A 220 -7.00 13.16 -3.40
C ASP A 220 -7.11 11.64 -3.32
N TYR A 221 -7.11 11.01 -4.50
CA TYR A 221 -7.20 9.58 -4.68
C TYR A 221 -6.10 9.04 -5.59
N VAL A 222 -5.72 7.81 -5.33
CA VAL A 222 -4.98 6.96 -6.24
C VAL A 222 -5.99 6.20 -7.09
N VAL A 223 -6.12 6.55 -8.37
CA VAL A 223 -7.10 5.95 -9.28
C VAL A 223 -6.39 4.92 -10.15
N PRO A 224 -6.75 3.62 -10.08
CA PRO A 224 -6.10 2.59 -10.89
C PRO A 224 -6.24 2.84 -12.38
N ILE A 225 -5.20 2.55 -13.16
CA ILE A 225 -5.26 2.60 -14.63
C ILE A 225 -5.77 1.24 -15.11
N ALA A 226 -7.07 1.17 -15.41
CA ALA A 226 -7.81 -0.07 -15.61
C ALA A 226 -7.17 -1.03 -16.63
N GLY A 227 -6.77 -0.54 -17.80
CA GLY A 227 -6.14 -1.38 -18.84
C GLY A 227 -4.79 -1.95 -18.39
N LYS A 228 -3.94 -1.11 -17.78
CA LYS A 228 -2.63 -1.56 -17.28
C LYS A 228 -2.78 -2.55 -16.10
N LEU A 229 -3.75 -2.32 -15.21
CA LEU A 229 -4.00 -3.25 -14.12
C LEU A 229 -4.52 -4.59 -14.64
N LEU A 230 -5.44 -4.59 -15.59
CA LEU A 230 -5.92 -5.81 -16.24
C LEU A 230 -4.79 -6.62 -16.88
N ASP A 231 -3.85 -5.96 -17.56
CA ASP A 231 -2.68 -6.63 -18.14
C ASP A 231 -1.81 -7.30 -17.07
N ILE A 232 -1.58 -6.62 -15.94
CA ILE A 232 -0.83 -7.19 -14.81
C ILE A 232 -1.59 -8.37 -14.20
N VAL A 233 -2.89 -8.22 -13.99
CA VAL A 233 -3.74 -9.30 -13.46
C VAL A 233 -3.63 -10.53 -14.34
N ASN A 234 -3.86 -10.41 -15.64
CA ASN A 234 -3.86 -11.55 -16.55
C ASN A 234 -2.50 -12.20 -16.75
N ASN A 235 -1.41 -11.43 -16.72
CA ASN A 235 -0.08 -11.95 -17.08
C ASN A 235 0.79 -12.30 -15.87
N GLN A 236 0.49 -11.78 -14.66
CA GLN A 236 1.41 -11.88 -13.53
C GLN A 236 0.76 -12.29 -12.20
N LEU A 237 -0.54 -12.02 -12.00
CA LEU A 237 -1.20 -12.23 -10.70
C LEU A 237 -2.21 -13.38 -10.72
N SER A 238 -3.03 -13.47 -11.77
CA SER A 238 -4.10 -14.47 -11.84
C SER A 238 -3.55 -15.89 -11.76
N PRO A 239 -4.06 -16.74 -10.86
CA PRO A 239 -3.73 -18.17 -10.82
C PRO A 239 -4.54 -18.97 -11.84
N PHE A 240 -5.48 -18.34 -12.55
CA PHE A 240 -6.40 -18.99 -13.48
C PHE A 240 -5.89 -18.95 -14.92
N LYS A 241 -6.39 -19.86 -15.74
CA LYS A 241 -6.12 -19.90 -17.19
C LYS A 241 -7.07 -19.00 -17.97
N GLU A 242 -8.23 -18.73 -17.41
CA GLU A 242 -9.22 -17.82 -17.97
C GLU A 242 -8.70 -16.40 -17.92
N VAL A 243 -8.88 -15.68 -19.02
CA VAL A 243 -8.46 -14.29 -19.16
C VAL A 243 -9.58 -13.38 -18.69
N PHE A 244 -9.30 -12.54 -17.72
CA PHE A 244 -10.25 -11.51 -17.26
C PHE A 244 -10.41 -10.42 -18.30
N THR A 245 -11.57 -9.79 -18.32
CA THR A 245 -11.92 -8.60 -19.07
C THR A 245 -12.11 -7.42 -18.12
N LEU A 246 -12.22 -6.19 -18.66
CA LEU A 246 -12.46 -5.01 -17.81
C LEU A 246 -13.77 -5.09 -17.03
N SER A 247 -14.77 -5.81 -17.54
CA SER A 247 -16.05 -5.98 -16.84
C SER A 247 -16.00 -6.96 -15.68
N ASP A 248 -14.93 -7.76 -15.56
CA ASP A 248 -14.70 -8.67 -14.44
C ASP A 248 -14.01 -7.98 -13.27
N LEU A 249 -13.50 -6.75 -13.48
CA LEU A 249 -12.88 -5.91 -12.48
C LEU A 249 -13.75 -4.69 -12.20
N ASP A 250 -13.86 -4.26 -10.94
CA ASP A 250 -14.60 -3.05 -10.57
C ASP A 250 -13.63 -1.91 -10.27
N ILE A 251 -13.21 -1.22 -11.32
CA ILE A 251 -12.21 -0.15 -11.24
C ILE A 251 -12.89 1.19 -11.45
N MET A 252 -12.73 2.07 -10.45
CA MET A 252 -13.31 3.41 -10.45
C MET A 252 -12.54 4.37 -11.34
N SER A 253 -13.24 5.36 -11.87
CA SER A 253 -12.69 6.49 -12.63
C SER A 253 -13.36 7.79 -12.24
N VAL A 254 -12.61 8.89 -12.31
CA VAL A 254 -13.13 10.25 -12.17
C VAL A 254 -13.32 10.83 -13.55
N ASN A 255 -14.55 11.24 -13.89
CA ASN A 255 -14.92 11.81 -15.16
C ASN A 255 -14.62 13.32 -15.20
N ALA A 256 -14.56 13.89 -16.41
CA ALA A 256 -14.25 15.32 -16.59
C ALA A 256 -15.26 16.28 -15.93
N ASP A 257 -16.49 15.84 -15.72
CA ASP A 257 -17.52 16.61 -15.01
C ASP A 257 -17.49 16.40 -13.47
N GLY A 258 -16.52 15.63 -12.96
CA GLY A 258 -16.35 15.30 -11.56
C GLY A 258 -17.25 14.16 -11.07
N SER A 259 -18.09 13.58 -11.94
CA SER A 259 -18.82 12.35 -11.61
C SER A 259 -17.88 11.15 -11.56
N LEU A 260 -18.30 10.09 -10.86
CA LEU A 260 -17.56 8.84 -10.83
C LEU A 260 -18.21 7.79 -11.75
N SER A 261 -17.37 6.93 -12.31
CA SER A 261 -17.80 5.76 -13.07
C SER A 261 -16.96 4.53 -12.67
N SER A 262 -17.40 3.35 -13.09
CA SER A 262 -16.72 2.09 -12.86
C SER A 262 -16.70 1.26 -14.14
N THR A 263 -15.70 0.39 -14.27
CA THR A 263 -15.60 -0.56 -15.39
C THR A 263 -16.78 -1.53 -15.47
N THR A 264 -17.47 -1.80 -14.35
CA THR A 264 -18.70 -2.61 -14.31
C THR A 264 -19.94 -1.82 -14.74
N GLY A 265 -19.82 -0.50 -14.95
CA GLY A 265 -20.94 0.39 -15.25
C GLY A 265 -21.81 0.73 -14.04
N ARG A 266 -21.52 0.20 -12.84
CA ARG A 266 -22.25 0.47 -11.62
C ARG A 266 -21.42 1.21 -10.60
N VAL A 267 -21.93 2.29 -10.05
CA VAL A 267 -21.35 3.03 -8.93
C VAL A 267 -22.23 2.81 -7.70
N GLU A 268 -21.65 2.23 -6.63
CA GLU A 268 -22.38 1.92 -5.38
C GLU A 268 -22.97 3.18 -4.73
N ASP A 269 -22.24 4.29 -4.81
CA ASP A 269 -22.74 5.61 -4.42
C ASP A 269 -23.42 6.31 -5.60
N SER A 270 -24.71 6.16 -5.73
CA SER A 270 -25.49 6.72 -6.83
C SER A 270 -25.43 8.26 -6.92
N ALA A 271 -25.11 8.96 -5.83
CA ALA A 271 -24.93 10.41 -5.84
C ALA A 271 -23.60 10.80 -6.48
N ALA A 272 -22.55 10.00 -6.26
CA ALA A 272 -21.25 10.22 -6.86
C ALA A 272 -21.20 9.87 -8.37
N ALA A 273 -22.16 9.08 -8.85
CA ALA A 273 -22.33 8.82 -10.29
C ALA A 273 -22.86 10.03 -11.09
N LYS A 274 -23.13 11.15 -10.41
CA LYS A 274 -23.60 12.40 -11.02
C LYS A 274 -22.56 13.47 -10.82
N ALA A 275 -22.50 14.44 -11.74
CA ALA A 275 -21.69 15.64 -11.56
C ALA A 275 -22.03 16.31 -10.21
N PRO A 276 -21.03 16.68 -9.39
CA PRO A 276 -21.27 17.26 -8.09
C PRO A 276 -21.94 18.63 -8.21
N THR A 277 -22.95 18.88 -7.36
CA THR A 277 -23.51 20.21 -7.17
C THR A 277 -22.71 20.89 -6.09
N LEU A 278 -21.86 21.84 -6.45
CA LEU A 278 -20.99 22.54 -5.51
C LEU A 278 -21.80 23.49 -4.62
N ILE A 279 -21.60 23.40 -3.30
CA ILE A 279 -22.16 24.31 -2.32
C ILE A 279 -21.05 25.34 -1.98
N GLY A 280 -21.26 26.59 -2.36
CA GLY A 280 -20.29 27.67 -2.16
C GLY A 280 -19.27 27.74 -3.29
N SER A 281 -19.60 28.43 -4.37
CA SER A 281 -18.69 28.66 -5.49
C SER A 281 -17.57 29.65 -5.13
N GLY A 282 -16.56 29.16 -4.42
CA GLY A 282 -15.22 29.73 -4.50
C GLY A 282 -14.61 29.35 -5.85
N LYS A 283 -14.00 30.31 -6.54
CA LYS A 283 -13.27 30.10 -7.79
C LYS A 283 -12.41 28.84 -7.70
N LYS A 284 -12.37 28.01 -8.77
CA LYS A 284 -11.35 26.97 -8.91
C LYS A 284 -9.99 27.57 -8.57
N ASP A 285 -9.33 26.96 -7.59
CA ASP A 285 -7.93 27.29 -7.31
C ASP A 285 -7.12 26.71 -8.43
N GLU A 286 -6.42 27.55 -9.20
CA GLU A 286 -5.60 27.16 -10.36
C GLU A 286 -4.35 26.35 -9.96
N SER A 287 -4.26 25.88 -8.71
CA SER A 287 -3.15 25.09 -8.18
C SER A 287 -3.33 23.57 -8.28
N GLU A 288 -4.38 23.07 -8.93
CA GLU A 288 -4.52 21.64 -9.24
C GLU A 288 -3.54 21.26 -10.36
N LYS A 289 -2.34 20.87 -9.96
CA LYS A 289 -1.41 20.19 -10.87
C LYS A 289 -1.87 18.76 -11.08
N ASP A 290 -2.22 18.43 -12.32
CA ASP A 290 -2.43 17.06 -12.76
C ASP A 290 -1.09 16.32 -12.73
N TYR A 291 -0.85 15.51 -11.71
CA TYR A 291 0.32 14.64 -11.68
C TYR A 291 0.11 13.47 -12.65
N ILE A 292 0.97 13.36 -13.65
CA ILE A 292 1.02 12.22 -14.58
C ILE A 292 2.13 11.28 -14.13
N THR A 293 1.90 9.97 -14.18
CA THR A 293 2.98 9.00 -13.98
C THR A 293 3.67 8.73 -15.33
N ASP A 294 5.01 8.68 -15.33
CA ASP A 294 5.78 8.24 -16.49
C ASP A 294 5.51 6.74 -16.81
N GLU A 295 6.08 6.27 -17.89
CA GLU A 295 5.96 4.87 -18.34
C GLU A 295 6.54 3.85 -17.34
N ASN A 296 7.29 4.31 -16.33
CA ASN A 296 7.85 3.50 -15.23
C ASN A 296 7.04 3.61 -13.94
N GLY A 297 5.94 4.39 -13.91
CA GLY A 297 5.07 4.57 -12.76
C GLY A 297 5.50 5.67 -11.79
N ASN A 298 6.47 6.52 -12.14
CA ASN A 298 6.90 7.65 -11.32
C ASN A 298 6.01 8.87 -11.58
N LEU A 299 5.69 9.64 -10.51
CA LEU A 299 4.97 10.89 -10.62
C LEU A 299 5.87 11.93 -11.33
N VAL A 300 5.43 12.43 -12.47
CA VAL A 300 6.06 13.53 -13.21
C VAL A 300 5.14 14.74 -13.23
N ASP A 301 5.73 15.93 -13.08
CA ASP A 301 5.04 17.22 -13.27
C ASP A 301 4.72 17.37 -14.76
N PRO A 302 3.49 17.70 -15.17
CA PRO A 302 3.07 17.80 -16.57
C PRO A 302 3.49 19.11 -17.28
N ASP A 303 4.65 19.69 -17.00
CA ASP A 303 5.18 20.80 -17.80
C ASP A 303 5.96 20.31 -19.03
#